data_df26cafd891632f82f56f8051c3c9f53
#
_entry.id   df26cafd891632f82f56f8051c3c9f53
#
_cell.length_a   1.000
_cell.length_b   1.000
_cell.length_c   1.000
_cell.angle_alpha   90.00
_cell.angle_beta   90.00
_cell.angle_gamma   90.00
#
_symmetry.space_group_name_H-M   'P 1'
#
loop_
_entity.id
_entity.type
_entity.pdbx_description
1 polymer ?
#
loop_
_entity_poly.entity_id
_entity_poly.type
_entity_poly.pdbx_seq_one_letter_code
_entity_poly.pdbx_strand_id
1 'polypeptide(L)'
;MNHIELFAGCGGLSLGLETAGFNLLVANELSPMAAETFAYNHLNADLGEQQNIDKVLWVSSEFSRDNIKDRLRENPNQAAGLNSRHYSDIRDSQFTEEQLKRSLLVGSIIDINKILNKKGSPLLKHLKSGLGEGGVDLVSGGPPCQSFSLAGARDRKHQRNELPWEFAKFVKKVKPKIALLENVSGILRPFKIGNSQYYAWFEVAKAFAEIGYIPLCLHINAKYVGTAQNRPRFIMIALRKNIYQLIKKKSNNPYLLELLKPSAELHQKIKNGEDPLYGSLPYYDIEKDDSPFKGPILSLLSSHKGKEISVKDAIDDLRSEEVAESDYVAHINNRYVQHHPQSIDKQKNHILRNNSNKIRARFRLYQIMKSLPKSESKTISKHLKTQGLSELRSTTVNDVSKHWMLDLDGRKIATPSVQQVSNILSQLYTKKQTQRALSPNEPAPAALSIPDDACHYHESESMQRTLTVREMARIQSFPDWYQIKSKVTTGGQMRKFEVPQYTQIGNAVPPLLGLALGEVCKALIGIAEQES
;
A
#
# COMPACT_ATOMS: atom_id res chain seq x y z
N MET A 1 10.00 -5.80 -20.86
CA MET A 1 10.73 -5.55 -19.60
C MET A 1 10.25 -6.50 -18.55
N ASN A 2 11.06 -6.77 -17.51
CA ASN A 2 10.70 -7.69 -16.45
C ASN A 2 10.86 -7.08 -15.05
N HIS A 3 10.21 -7.67 -14.05
CA HIS A 3 10.35 -7.21 -12.67
C HIS A 3 10.32 -8.34 -11.63
N ILE A 4 10.93 -8.06 -10.48
CA ILE A 4 10.80 -8.82 -9.24
C ILE A 4 10.13 -7.90 -8.21
N GLU A 5 9.09 -8.39 -7.51
CA GLU A 5 8.47 -7.63 -6.43
C GLU A 5 8.75 -8.27 -5.07
N LEU A 6 9.28 -7.47 -4.15
CA LEU A 6 9.46 -7.83 -2.74
C LEU A 6 8.38 -7.16 -1.89
N PHE A 7 7.95 -7.82 -0.82
CA PHE A 7 6.86 -7.32 0.03
C PHE A 7 5.57 -7.10 -0.77
N ALA A 8 5.25 -8.04 -1.63
CA ALA A 8 4.21 -7.90 -2.66
C ALA A 8 2.80 -7.66 -2.08
N GLY A 9 2.57 -8.01 -0.82
CA GLY A 9 1.26 -7.86 -0.20
C GLY A 9 0.19 -8.62 -0.98
N CYS A 10 -0.94 -7.95 -1.20
CA CYS A 10 -2.00 -8.51 -2.04
C CYS A 10 -1.85 -8.18 -3.54
N GLY A 11 -0.70 -7.67 -4.01
CA GLY A 11 -0.38 -7.55 -5.44
C GLY A 11 -0.77 -6.23 -6.14
N GLY A 12 -1.13 -5.18 -5.39
CA GLY A 12 -1.55 -3.93 -6.03
C GLY A 12 -0.46 -3.24 -6.84
N LEU A 13 0.79 -3.25 -6.38
CA LEU A 13 1.92 -2.70 -7.12
C LEU A 13 2.23 -3.56 -8.35
N SER A 14 2.28 -4.91 -8.23
CA SER A 14 2.43 -5.84 -9.35
C SER A 14 1.38 -5.59 -10.43
N LEU A 15 0.11 -5.47 -10.06
CA LEU A 15 -0.98 -5.24 -11.02
C LEU A 15 -0.72 -3.98 -11.87
N GLY A 16 -0.28 -2.89 -11.23
CA GLY A 16 0.09 -1.67 -11.93
C GLY A 16 1.32 -1.82 -12.81
N LEU A 17 2.39 -2.45 -12.32
CA LEU A 17 3.63 -2.66 -13.06
C LEU A 17 3.44 -3.59 -14.27
N GLU A 18 2.69 -4.68 -14.10
CA GLU A 18 2.37 -5.61 -15.20
C GLU A 18 1.53 -4.89 -16.27
N THR A 19 0.61 -4.02 -15.87
CA THR A 19 -0.16 -3.18 -16.81
C THR A 19 0.73 -2.17 -17.54
N ALA A 20 1.78 -1.66 -16.91
CA ALA A 20 2.79 -0.82 -17.57
C ALA A 20 3.71 -1.59 -18.54
N GLY A 21 3.63 -2.93 -18.56
CA GLY A 21 4.39 -3.81 -19.46
C GLY A 21 5.63 -4.46 -18.83
N PHE A 22 5.69 -4.56 -17.49
CA PHE A 22 6.72 -5.33 -16.80
C PHE A 22 6.22 -6.74 -16.50
N ASN A 23 6.83 -7.75 -17.11
CA ASN A 23 6.50 -9.16 -16.82
C ASN A 23 7.03 -9.56 -15.44
N LEU A 24 6.16 -10.11 -14.60
CA LEU A 24 6.57 -10.62 -13.29
C LEU A 24 7.49 -11.84 -13.45
N LEU A 25 8.69 -11.76 -12.89
CA LEU A 25 9.61 -12.90 -12.76
C LEU A 25 9.33 -13.69 -11.47
N VAL A 26 9.44 -13.00 -10.34
CA VAL A 26 9.25 -13.58 -9.00
C VAL A 26 8.65 -12.51 -8.08
N ALA A 27 7.69 -12.92 -7.24
CA ALA A 27 7.21 -12.10 -6.13
C ALA A 27 7.65 -12.72 -4.79
N ASN A 28 7.76 -11.88 -3.75
CA ASN A 28 7.96 -12.33 -2.38
C ASN A 28 6.97 -11.65 -1.43
N GLU A 29 6.33 -12.45 -0.60
CA GLU A 29 5.45 -11.97 0.48
C GLU A 29 5.65 -12.81 1.75
N LEU A 30 5.67 -12.16 2.91
CA LEU A 30 5.82 -12.83 4.20
C LEU A 30 4.51 -13.47 4.68
N SER A 31 3.38 -12.75 4.52
CA SER A 31 2.08 -13.16 5.05
C SER A 31 1.41 -14.20 4.15
N PRO A 32 1.13 -15.42 4.64
CA PRO A 32 0.39 -16.41 3.87
C PRO A 32 -0.99 -15.92 3.41
N MET A 33 -1.67 -15.09 4.21
CA MET A 33 -2.99 -14.53 3.86
C MET A 33 -2.92 -13.54 2.69
N ALA A 34 -1.90 -12.70 2.64
CA ALA A 34 -1.70 -11.79 1.50
C ALA A 34 -1.21 -12.57 0.27
N ALA A 35 -0.35 -13.57 0.49
CA ALA A 35 0.11 -14.49 -0.54
C ALA A 35 -1.04 -15.24 -1.22
N GLU A 36 -2.08 -15.63 -0.48
CA GLU A 36 -3.30 -16.26 -1.03
C GLU A 36 -4.00 -15.34 -2.05
N THR A 37 -4.16 -14.06 -1.71
CA THR A 37 -4.73 -13.07 -2.63
C THR A 37 -3.86 -12.85 -3.85
N PHE A 38 -2.54 -12.70 -3.65
CA PHE A 38 -1.58 -12.53 -4.74
C PHE A 38 -1.60 -13.73 -5.70
N ALA A 39 -1.49 -14.94 -5.17
CA ALA A 39 -1.47 -16.18 -5.94
C ALA A 39 -2.74 -16.35 -6.78
N TYR A 40 -3.91 -16.06 -6.20
CA TYR A 40 -5.18 -16.14 -6.90
C TYR A 40 -5.24 -15.22 -8.12
N ASN A 41 -4.87 -13.94 -7.96
CA ASN A 41 -5.05 -12.94 -9.02
C ASN A 41 -3.91 -12.91 -10.05
N HIS A 42 -2.66 -13.20 -9.64
CA HIS A 42 -1.49 -13.10 -10.51
C HIS A 42 -1.02 -14.43 -11.08
N LEU A 43 -1.26 -15.55 -10.38
CA LEU A 43 -0.72 -16.86 -10.74
C LEU A 43 -1.79 -17.89 -11.13
N ASN A 44 -3.07 -17.51 -11.07
CA ASN A 44 -4.20 -18.45 -11.23
C ASN A 44 -4.12 -19.65 -10.25
N ALA A 45 -3.63 -19.40 -9.03
CA ALA A 45 -3.46 -20.43 -8.01
C ALA A 45 -4.44 -20.21 -6.85
N ASP A 46 -5.36 -21.14 -6.63
CA ASP A 46 -6.23 -21.11 -5.46
C ASP A 46 -5.65 -22.00 -4.35
N LEU A 47 -5.04 -21.35 -3.35
CA LEU A 47 -4.41 -22.04 -2.22
C LEU A 47 -5.44 -22.66 -1.27
N GLY A 48 -6.65 -22.08 -1.18
CA GLY A 48 -7.74 -22.62 -0.39
C GLY A 48 -8.27 -23.94 -0.95
N GLU A 49 -8.44 -24.02 -2.27
CA GLU A 49 -8.89 -25.19 -3.01
C GLU A 49 -7.73 -26.07 -3.52
N GLN A 50 -6.49 -25.69 -3.26
CA GLN A 50 -5.26 -26.38 -3.69
C GLN A 50 -5.15 -26.59 -5.21
N GLN A 51 -5.56 -25.57 -5.99
CA GLN A 51 -5.49 -25.58 -7.45
C GLN A 51 -4.30 -24.77 -7.95
N ASN A 52 -3.54 -25.33 -8.90
CA ASN A 52 -2.40 -24.66 -9.57
C ASN A 52 -1.32 -24.12 -8.61
N ILE A 53 -1.05 -24.80 -7.49
CA ILE A 53 -0.20 -24.30 -6.40
C ILE A 53 1.31 -24.42 -6.67
N ASP A 54 1.73 -24.99 -7.79
CA ASP A 54 3.14 -25.29 -8.08
C ASP A 54 4.05 -24.06 -8.19
N LYS A 55 3.46 -22.90 -8.50
CA LYS A 55 4.16 -21.61 -8.58
C LYS A 55 4.23 -20.87 -7.24
N VAL A 56 3.70 -21.46 -6.15
CA VAL A 56 3.74 -20.88 -4.80
C VAL A 56 4.68 -21.72 -3.94
N LEU A 57 5.81 -21.12 -3.54
CA LEU A 57 6.93 -21.80 -2.88
C LEU A 57 7.18 -21.19 -1.51
N TRP A 58 7.05 -21.98 -0.44
CA TRP A 58 7.40 -21.53 0.91
C TRP A 58 8.90 -21.54 1.14
N VAL A 59 9.43 -20.38 1.54
CA VAL A 59 10.85 -20.23 1.92
C VAL A 59 11.12 -20.96 3.23
N SER A 60 10.17 -20.87 4.17
CA SER A 60 10.19 -21.57 5.46
C SER A 60 8.77 -21.71 5.99
N SER A 61 8.43 -22.88 6.55
CA SER A 61 7.14 -23.17 7.16
C SER A 61 7.30 -24.20 8.29
N GLU A 62 6.44 -24.14 9.31
CA GLU A 62 6.34 -25.17 10.34
C GLU A 62 5.65 -26.44 9.82
N PHE A 63 4.98 -26.37 8.66
CA PHE A 63 4.19 -27.45 8.07
C PHE A 63 4.79 -27.93 6.74
N SER A 64 4.57 -29.23 6.42
CA SER A 64 4.96 -29.79 5.13
C SER A 64 4.14 -29.22 3.97
N ARG A 65 4.61 -29.45 2.74
CA ARG A 65 3.93 -28.95 1.52
C ARG A 65 2.49 -29.48 1.38
N ASP A 66 2.21 -30.69 1.86
CA ASP A 66 0.88 -31.29 1.78
C ASP A 66 -0.13 -30.64 2.73
N ASN A 67 0.34 -29.87 3.71
CA ASN A 67 -0.51 -29.19 4.72
C ASN A 67 -0.73 -27.72 4.39
N ILE A 68 -1.19 -27.42 3.17
CA ILE A 68 -1.43 -26.04 2.70
C ILE A 68 -2.38 -25.27 3.62
N LYS A 69 -3.44 -25.91 4.14
CA LYS A 69 -4.41 -25.25 5.04
C LYS A 69 -3.75 -24.75 6.32
N ASP A 70 -2.81 -25.50 6.87
CA ASP A 70 -2.07 -25.09 8.06
C ASP A 70 -1.03 -24.01 7.73
N ARG A 71 -0.35 -24.13 6.58
CA ARG A 71 0.55 -23.08 6.05
C ARG A 71 -0.14 -21.73 5.89
N LEU A 72 -1.39 -21.71 5.42
CA LEU A 72 -2.18 -20.48 5.27
C LEU A 72 -2.55 -19.81 6.60
N ARG A 73 -2.50 -20.54 7.71
CA ARG A 73 -2.86 -20.07 9.05
C ARG A 73 -1.68 -19.89 9.98
N GLU A 74 -0.49 -20.31 9.55
CA GLU A 74 0.71 -20.23 10.38
C GLU A 74 1.08 -18.78 10.73
N ASN A 75 1.72 -18.61 11.87
CA ASN A 75 2.32 -17.32 12.23
C ASN A 75 3.62 -17.12 11.44
N PRO A 76 3.67 -16.21 10.46
CA PRO A 76 4.84 -16.06 9.60
C PRO A 76 6.11 -15.62 10.36
N ASN A 77 5.96 -15.04 11.56
CA ASN A 77 7.11 -14.66 12.39
C ASN A 77 7.71 -15.86 13.15
N GLN A 78 6.91 -16.87 13.45
CA GLN A 78 7.39 -18.13 14.04
C GLN A 78 7.95 -19.06 12.97
N ALA A 79 7.32 -19.11 11.82
CA ALA A 79 7.78 -19.86 10.66
C ALA A 79 9.05 -19.26 10.02
N ALA A 80 9.38 -17.98 10.29
CA ALA A 80 10.59 -17.36 9.78
C ALA A 80 11.85 -17.96 10.43
N GLY A 81 12.84 -18.22 9.60
CA GLY A 81 14.13 -18.79 10.02
C GLY A 81 14.39 -20.16 9.39
N LEU A 82 15.55 -20.28 8.75
CA LEU A 82 15.99 -21.51 8.09
C LEU A 82 16.64 -22.45 9.14
N ASN A 83 15.84 -23.06 9.99
CA ASN A 83 16.32 -24.06 10.94
C ASN A 83 15.92 -25.48 10.49
N SER A 84 16.49 -26.51 11.13
CA SER A 84 16.28 -27.92 10.76
C SER A 84 14.86 -28.44 11.03
N ARG A 85 14.07 -27.72 11.82
CA ARG A 85 12.67 -28.10 12.15
C ARG A 85 11.64 -27.55 11.17
N HIS A 86 12.04 -26.58 10.32
CA HIS A 86 11.15 -25.97 9.34
C HIS A 86 11.28 -26.65 7.97
N TYR A 87 10.15 -26.78 7.31
CA TYR A 87 10.07 -27.20 5.90
C TYR A 87 10.37 -26.01 4.99
N SER A 88 11.05 -26.26 3.88
CA SER A 88 11.29 -25.26 2.85
C SER A 88 11.16 -25.91 1.48
N ASP A 89 10.35 -25.30 0.63
CA ASP A 89 10.16 -25.78 -0.75
C ASP A 89 11.39 -25.41 -1.62
N ILE A 90 12.28 -24.53 -1.11
CA ILE A 90 13.45 -24.03 -1.82
C ILE A 90 14.80 -24.43 -1.20
N ARG A 91 14.83 -25.20 -0.10
CA ARG A 91 16.06 -25.50 0.65
C ARG A 91 17.02 -26.42 -0.10
N ASP A 92 16.50 -27.48 -0.70
CA ASP A 92 17.26 -28.61 -1.25
C ASP A 92 17.02 -28.80 -2.75
N SER A 93 16.26 -27.94 -3.39
CA SER A 93 15.85 -28.12 -4.76
C SER A 93 16.84 -27.51 -5.73
N GLN A 94 17.18 -28.29 -6.73
CA GLN A 94 17.74 -27.79 -7.97
C GLN A 94 16.60 -27.12 -8.74
N PHE A 95 16.32 -25.84 -8.43
CA PHE A 95 15.30 -25.11 -9.18
C PHE A 95 15.72 -24.97 -10.62
N THR A 96 14.77 -25.25 -11.49
CA THR A 96 14.86 -24.82 -12.87
C THR A 96 14.36 -23.37 -12.98
N GLU A 97 14.82 -22.66 -14.01
CA GLU A 97 14.31 -21.31 -14.31
C GLU A 97 12.81 -21.33 -14.53
N GLU A 98 12.27 -22.38 -15.17
CA GLU A 98 10.85 -22.54 -15.42
C GLU A 98 10.01 -22.67 -14.14
N GLN A 99 10.51 -23.34 -13.10
CA GLN A 99 9.82 -23.43 -11.80
C GLN A 99 9.74 -22.08 -11.09
N LEU A 100 10.78 -21.24 -11.24
CA LEU A 100 10.84 -19.90 -10.65
C LEU A 100 10.09 -18.86 -11.48
N LYS A 101 9.97 -19.07 -12.80
CA LYS A 101 9.33 -18.12 -13.70
C LYS A 101 7.87 -17.92 -13.30
N ARG A 102 7.53 -16.65 -13.01
CA ARG A 102 6.21 -16.23 -12.54
C ARG A 102 5.80 -17.01 -11.28
N SER A 103 6.62 -16.97 -10.23
CA SER A 103 6.38 -17.65 -8.96
C SER A 103 6.26 -16.67 -7.78
N LEU A 104 5.65 -17.14 -6.69
CA LEU A 104 5.56 -16.45 -5.42
C LEU A 104 6.37 -17.17 -4.35
N LEU A 105 7.34 -16.51 -3.76
CA LEU A 105 8.11 -16.98 -2.61
C LEU A 105 7.44 -16.51 -1.32
N VAL A 106 6.79 -17.40 -0.58
CA VAL A 106 6.14 -17.10 0.70
C VAL A 106 7.15 -17.28 1.82
N GLY A 107 7.50 -16.16 2.49
CA GLY A 107 8.43 -16.17 3.60
C GLY A 107 9.27 -14.90 3.73
N SER A 108 10.19 -14.91 4.70
CA SER A 108 10.98 -13.74 5.05
C SER A 108 12.04 -13.39 4.01
N ILE A 109 12.09 -12.11 3.60
CA ILE A 109 13.18 -11.58 2.77
C ILE A 109 14.56 -11.78 3.42
N ILE A 110 14.63 -11.80 4.76
CA ILE A 110 15.88 -12.06 5.50
C ILE A 110 16.38 -13.47 5.19
N ASP A 111 15.48 -14.45 5.13
CA ASP A 111 15.83 -15.82 4.83
C ASP A 111 16.17 -16.01 3.34
N ILE A 112 15.45 -15.33 2.45
CA ILE A 112 15.84 -15.27 1.03
C ILE A 112 17.26 -14.71 0.91
N ASN A 113 17.58 -13.59 1.56
CA ASN A 113 18.92 -13.00 1.52
C ASN A 113 20.00 -13.94 2.09
N LYS A 114 19.70 -14.77 3.11
CA LYS A 114 20.61 -15.81 3.60
C LYS A 114 20.87 -16.88 2.53
N ILE A 115 19.84 -17.31 1.80
CA ILE A 115 19.98 -18.25 0.68
C ILE A 115 20.85 -17.64 -0.43
N LEU A 116 20.58 -16.38 -0.80
CA LEU A 116 21.37 -15.67 -1.81
C LEU A 116 22.83 -15.43 -1.39
N ASN A 117 23.14 -15.47 -0.08
CA ASN A 117 24.50 -15.32 0.46
C ASN A 117 25.34 -16.61 0.37
N LYS A 118 24.72 -17.77 0.17
CA LYS A 118 25.45 -19.04 0.06
C LYS A 118 26.34 -19.02 -1.20
N LYS A 119 27.57 -19.47 -1.06
CA LYS A 119 28.51 -19.60 -2.19
C LYS A 119 27.89 -20.52 -3.26
N GLY A 120 27.81 -20.02 -4.49
CA GLY A 120 27.23 -20.78 -5.61
C GLY A 120 25.69 -20.93 -5.58
N SER A 121 24.98 -20.07 -4.84
CA SER A 121 23.51 -20.09 -4.75
C SER A 121 22.84 -20.20 -6.14
N PRO A 122 22.14 -21.30 -6.45
CA PRO A 122 21.40 -21.43 -7.71
C PRO A 122 20.31 -20.37 -7.85
N LEU A 123 19.61 -20.07 -6.73
CA LEU A 123 18.58 -19.02 -6.72
C LEU A 123 19.15 -17.65 -7.12
N LEU A 124 20.34 -17.28 -6.59
CA LEU A 124 20.98 -16.03 -6.99
C LEU A 124 21.36 -16.03 -8.47
N LYS A 125 21.87 -17.15 -9.00
CA LYS A 125 22.23 -17.27 -10.43
C LYS A 125 21.00 -17.01 -11.31
N HIS A 126 19.88 -17.67 -11.02
CA HIS A 126 18.63 -17.52 -11.77
C HIS A 126 18.05 -16.11 -11.66
N LEU A 127 17.95 -15.55 -10.43
CA LEU A 127 17.42 -14.19 -10.27
C LEU A 127 18.30 -13.14 -10.94
N LYS A 128 19.61 -13.27 -10.88
CA LYS A 128 20.55 -12.32 -11.48
C LYS A 128 20.54 -12.35 -13.01
N SER A 129 20.31 -13.53 -13.62
CA SER A 129 20.12 -13.66 -15.07
C SER A 129 18.76 -13.18 -15.56
N GLY A 130 17.84 -12.81 -14.64
CA GLY A 130 16.45 -12.53 -14.99
C GLY A 130 15.75 -13.77 -15.51
N LEU A 131 16.04 -14.94 -14.92
CA LEU A 131 15.53 -16.24 -15.36
C LEU A 131 15.81 -16.49 -16.87
N GLY A 132 17.04 -16.21 -17.29
CA GLY A 132 17.47 -16.37 -18.68
C GLY A 132 17.19 -15.17 -19.61
N GLU A 133 16.51 -14.13 -19.14
CA GLU A 133 16.14 -12.94 -19.96
C GLU A 133 17.23 -11.85 -20.02
N GLY A 134 18.49 -12.17 -19.66
CA GLY A 134 19.63 -11.23 -19.79
C GLY A 134 19.77 -10.25 -18.62
N GLY A 135 19.01 -10.42 -17.55
CA GLY A 135 19.06 -9.60 -16.33
C GLY A 135 17.69 -9.13 -15.87
N VAL A 136 17.68 -8.35 -14.80
CA VAL A 136 16.44 -7.80 -14.21
C VAL A 136 16.33 -6.30 -14.50
N ASP A 137 15.20 -5.90 -15.07
CA ASP A 137 14.94 -4.49 -15.36
C ASP A 137 14.56 -3.73 -14.09
N LEU A 138 13.64 -4.27 -13.31
CA LEU A 138 13.08 -3.61 -12.14
C LEU A 138 13.01 -4.55 -10.93
N VAL A 139 13.47 -4.09 -9.77
CA VAL A 139 13.11 -4.68 -8.46
C VAL A 139 12.28 -3.65 -7.72
N SER A 140 11.05 -3.99 -7.39
CA SER A 140 10.11 -3.13 -6.68
C SER A 140 9.78 -3.67 -5.28
N GLY A 141 9.29 -2.81 -4.39
CA GLY A 141 8.75 -3.25 -3.12
C GLY A 141 8.44 -2.14 -2.13
N GLY A 142 7.50 -2.44 -1.22
CA GLY A 142 7.11 -1.57 -0.12
C GLY A 142 7.53 -2.15 1.23
N PRO A 143 8.81 -2.08 1.64
CA PRO A 143 9.24 -2.64 2.92
C PRO A 143 8.50 -1.96 4.08
N PRO A 144 7.81 -2.70 4.98
CA PRO A 144 7.07 -2.09 6.07
C PRO A 144 7.98 -1.36 7.05
N CYS A 145 7.58 -0.13 7.38
CA CYS A 145 8.25 0.77 8.34
C CYS A 145 7.31 1.11 9.49
N GLN A 146 6.89 0.12 10.27
CA GLN A 146 5.89 0.34 11.34
C GLN A 146 6.36 1.33 12.42
N SER A 147 7.65 1.43 12.68
CA SER A 147 8.21 2.36 13.67
C SER A 147 8.32 3.80 13.18
N PHE A 148 8.19 4.05 11.87
CA PHE A 148 8.20 5.39 11.28
C PHE A 148 6.80 5.94 11.03
N SER A 149 5.74 5.12 11.20
CA SER A 149 4.37 5.59 11.05
C SER A 149 3.92 6.40 12.27
N LEU A 150 2.92 7.29 12.08
CA LEU A 150 2.32 8.08 13.17
C LEU A 150 1.66 7.20 14.24
N ALA A 151 1.30 5.96 13.92
CA ALA A 151 0.63 5.01 14.80
C ALA A 151 1.59 3.99 15.44
N GLY A 152 2.88 3.98 15.07
CA GLY A 152 3.86 3.02 15.58
C GLY A 152 4.71 3.55 16.73
N ALA A 153 5.12 2.66 17.65
CA ALA A 153 6.17 2.97 18.61
C ALA A 153 7.50 3.15 17.82
N ARG A 154 8.09 4.34 17.88
CA ARG A 154 9.32 4.71 17.16
C ARG A 154 10.54 4.02 17.80
N ASP A 155 10.68 2.71 17.62
CA ASP A 155 11.78 1.91 18.15
C ASP A 155 12.75 1.49 17.03
N ARG A 156 14.00 1.98 17.11
CA ARG A 156 15.07 1.65 16.15
C ARG A 156 15.48 0.17 16.21
N LYS A 157 15.35 -0.49 17.35
CA LYS A 157 15.79 -1.89 17.56
C LYS A 157 14.79 -2.93 17.04
N HIS A 158 13.65 -2.51 16.53
CA HIS A 158 12.66 -3.44 16.01
C HIS A 158 13.11 -4.00 14.66
N GLN A 159 13.13 -5.34 14.50
CA GLN A 159 13.53 -6.04 13.27
C GLN A 159 12.89 -5.50 11.98
N ARG A 160 11.68 -4.97 12.04
CA ARG A 160 10.97 -4.39 10.88
C ARG A 160 11.57 -3.07 10.39
N ASN A 161 12.42 -2.42 11.17
CA ASN A 161 13.15 -1.23 10.73
C ASN A 161 14.34 -1.58 9.85
N GLU A 162 14.75 -2.85 9.82
CA GLU A 162 15.85 -3.34 8.99
C GLU A 162 15.41 -3.69 7.57
N LEU A 163 14.10 -3.79 7.31
CA LEU A 163 13.59 -4.28 6.02
C LEU A 163 13.96 -3.40 4.81
N PRO A 164 14.03 -2.06 4.87
CA PRO A 164 14.58 -1.26 3.78
C PRO A 164 16.05 -1.59 3.44
N TRP A 165 16.86 -1.96 4.43
CA TRP A 165 18.24 -2.41 4.21
C TRP A 165 18.30 -3.84 3.69
N GLU A 166 17.37 -4.72 4.08
CA GLU A 166 17.23 -6.04 3.47
C GLU A 166 16.83 -5.94 1.99
N PHE A 167 15.97 -4.97 1.65
CA PHE A 167 15.67 -4.64 0.25
C PHE A 167 16.95 -4.19 -0.49
N ALA A 168 17.75 -3.28 0.08
CA ALA A 168 19.02 -2.85 -0.51
C ALA A 168 20.01 -4.02 -0.66
N LYS A 169 20.10 -4.94 0.32
CA LYS A 169 20.93 -6.16 0.23
C LYS A 169 20.52 -7.05 -0.94
N PHE A 170 19.22 -7.23 -1.16
CA PHE A 170 18.69 -7.99 -2.30
C PHE A 170 19.07 -7.31 -3.63
N VAL A 171 18.83 -5.99 -3.74
CA VAL A 171 19.18 -5.18 -4.92
C VAL A 171 20.69 -5.23 -5.22
N LYS A 172 21.55 -5.16 -4.21
CA LYS A 172 23.02 -5.29 -4.34
C LYS A 172 23.42 -6.59 -5.04
N LYS A 173 22.68 -7.69 -4.79
CA LYS A 173 22.98 -9.02 -5.33
C LYS A 173 22.41 -9.23 -6.72
N VAL A 174 21.15 -8.90 -6.92
CA VAL A 174 20.42 -9.11 -8.19
C VAL A 174 20.84 -8.10 -9.25
N LYS A 175 21.17 -6.87 -8.84
CA LYS A 175 21.65 -5.77 -9.71
C LYS A 175 20.67 -5.37 -10.82
N PRO A 176 19.38 -5.08 -10.50
CA PRO A 176 18.42 -4.60 -11.49
C PRO A 176 18.86 -3.29 -12.13
N LYS A 177 18.27 -2.91 -13.28
CA LYS A 177 18.48 -1.59 -13.89
C LYS A 177 17.95 -0.48 -12.99
N ILE A 178 16.76 -0.70 -12.40
CA ILE A 178 16.09 0.22 -11.47
C ILE A 178 15.67 -0.54 -10.21
N ALA A 179 15.78 0.10 -9.06
CA ALA A 179 15.11 -0.31 -7.82
C ALA A 179 14.04 0.73 -7.46
N LEU A 180 12.80 0.28 -7.25
CA LEU A 180 11.65 1.10 -6.88
C LEU A 180 11.21 0.76 -5.45
N LEU A 181 11.45 1.68 -4.51
CA LEU A 181 11.04 1.53 -3.12
C LEU A 181 9.86 2.46 -2.80
N GLU A 182 8.76 1.89 -2.34
CA GLU A 182 7.61 2.63 -1.79
C GLU A 182 7.63 2.60 -0.27
N ASN A 183 7.20 3.70 0.36
CA ASN A 183 7.01 3.73 1.81
C ASN A 183 5.96 4.77 2.23
N VAL A 184 5.50 4.66 3.48
CA VAL A 184 4.60 5.67 4.06
C VAL A 184 5.31 7.01 4.23
N SER A 185 4.57 8.13 4.11
CA SER A 185 5.12 9.49 4.30
C SER A 185 5.77 9.72 5.67
N GLY A 186 5.47 8.86 6.64
CA GLY A 186 6.09 8.90 7.96
C GLY A 186 7.62 8.76 7.94
N ILE A 187 8.19 8.10 6.94
CA ILE A 187 9.64 7.93 6.79
C ILE A 187 10.37 9.27 6.58
N LEU A 188 9.67 10.29 6.05
CA LEU A 188 10.20 11.64 5.85
C LEU A 188 10.38 12.42 7.14
N ARG A 189 9.71 12.03 8.23
CA ARG A 189 9.75 12.73 9.50
C ARG A 189 10.98 12.33 10.30
N PRO A 190 11.76 13.30 10.78
CA PRO A 190 12.87 12.99 11.66
C PRO A 190 12.39 12.42 12.99
N PHE A 191 13.23 11.61 13.61
CA PHE A 191 13.09 11.21 14.99
C PHE A 191 14.43 11.40 15.73
N LYS A 192 14.37 11.64 17.04
CA LYS A 192 15.56 11.88 17.85
C LYS A 192 16.26 10.57 18.18
N ILE A 193 17.59 10.54 18.03
CA ILE A 193 18.48 9.52 18.56
C ILE A 193 19.51 10.24 19.43
N GLY A 194 19.37 10.14 20.74
CA GLY A 194 20.14 10.97 21.66
C GLY A 194 19.84 12.45 21.39
N ASN A 195 20.89 13.23 21.12
CA ASN A 195 20.79 14.67 20.80
C ASN A 195 20.68 14.95 19.29
N SER A 196 20.76 13.94 18.42
CA SER A 196 20.77 14.11 16.97
C SER A 196 19.41 13.76 16.34
N GLN A 197 19.09 14.42 15.23
CA GLN A 197 17.96 14.06 14.39
C GLN A 197 18.38 12.98 13.40
N TYR A 198 17.54 11.94 13.26
CA TYR A 198 17.73 10.85 12.31
C TYR A 198 16.64 10.90 11.23
N TYR A 199 17.05 10.86 9.97
CA TYR A 199 16.18 10.92 8.79
C TYR A 199 16.24 9.58 8.04
N ALA A 200 15.31 8.69 8.34
CA ALA A 200 15.34 7.32 7.83
C ALA A 200 15.37 7.24 6.29
N TRP A 201 14.59 8.06 5.60
CA TRP A 201 14.56 8.10 4.13
C TRP A 201 15.95 8.45 3.53
N PHE A 202 16.67 9.38 4.18
CA PHE A 202 17.97 9.81 3.72
C PHE A 202 19.03 8.72 3.93
N GLU A 203 19.00 8.02 5.05
CA GLU A 203 19.88 6.88 5.32
C GLU A 203 19.62 5.71 4.36
N VAL A 204 18.35 5.46 4.01
CA VAL A 204 18.00 4.48 2.97
C VAL A 204 18.58 4.92 1.61
N ALA A 205 18.43 6.20 1.22
CA ALA A 205 19.01 6.72 -0.01
C ALA A 205 20.55 6.60 -0.03
N LYS A 206 21.24 6.86 1.09
CA LYS A 206 22.69 6.64 1.25
C LYS A 206 23.04 5.16 1.01
N ALA A 207 22.31 4.23 1.63
CA ALA A 207 22.55 2.80 1.44
C ALA A 207 22.43 2.35 -0.03
N PHE A 208 21.49 2.95 -0.79
CA PHE A 208 21.40 2.70 -2.23
C PHE A 208 22.55 3.34 -3.01
N ALA A 209 23.00 4.53 -2.63
CA ALA A 209 24.15 5.17 -3.24
C ALA A 209 25.44 4.38 -2.98
N GLU A 210 25.62 3.80 -1.78
CA GLU A 210 26.76 2.91 -1.43
C GLU A 210 26.83 1.66 -2.32
N ILE A 211 25.69 1.07 -2.67
CA ILE A 211 25.64 -0.11 -3.52
C ILE A 211 25.65 0.20 -5.03
N GLY A 212 25.90 1.46 -5.41
CA GLY A 212 26.12 1.89 -6.78
C GLY A 212 24.86 2.32 -7.53
N TYR A 213 23.84 2.84 -6.82
CA TYR A 213 22.62 3.39 -7.41
C TYR A 213 22.54 4.92 -7.20
N ILE A 214 21.79 5.56 -8.07
CA ILE A 214 21.51 7.02 -8.06
C ILE A 214 20.04 7.18 -7.60
N PRO A 215 19.78 7.51 -6.32
CA PRO A 215 18.43 7.50 -5.74
C PRO A 215 17.69 8.82 -6.02
N LEU A 216 16.65 8.82 -6.84
CA LEU A 216 15.68 9.91 -6.95
C LEU A 216 14.58 9.73 -5.90
N CYS A 217 14.45 10.69 -4.99
CA CYS A 217 13.49 10.65 -3.89
C CYS A 217 12.31 11.58 -4.15
N LEU A 218 11.10 11.04 -4.04
CA LEU A 218 9.85 11.73 -4.33
C LEU A 218 8.87 11.58 -3.15
N HIS A 219 8.07 12.59 -2.91
CA HIS A 219 6.88 12.53 -2.07
C HIS A 219 5.66 12.79 -2.98
N ILE A 220 4.87 11.76 -3.22
CA ILE A 220 3.76 11.79 -4.17
C ILE A 220 2.45 11.46 -3.47
N ASN A 221 1.33 11.72 -4.16
CA ASN A 221 0.00 11.42 -3.63
C ASN A 221 -0.81 10.65 -4.66
N ALA A 222 -1.31 9.47 -4.28
CA ALA A 222 -2.05 8.57 -5.18
C ALA A 222 -3.30 9.22 -5.80
N LYS A 223 -3.93 10.20 -5.15
CA LYS A 223 -5.06 10.93 -5.74
C LYS A 223 -4.71 11.61 -7.07
N TYR A 224 -3.45 12.00 -7.28
CA TYR A 224 -3.00 12.69 -8.49
C TYR A 224 -2.71 11.77 -9.68
N VAL A 225 -2.82 10.46 -9.47
CA VAL A 225 -2.78 9.45 -10.54
C VAL A 225 -4.15 8.79 -10.76
N GLY A 226 -5.23 9.39 -10.25
CA GLY A 226 -6.59 8.93 -10.43
C GLY A 226 -7.11 7.95 -9.38
N THR A 227 -6.40 7.74 -8.27
CA THR A 227 -6.91 6.94 -7.15
C THR A 227 -7.90 7.76 -6.33
N ALA A 228 -9.06 7.19 -5.97
CA ALA A 228 -10.08 7.86 -5.15
C ALA A 228 -9.67 8.00 -3.66
N GLN A 229 -8.36 8.10 -3.39
CA GLN A 229 -7.80 8.17 -2.04
C GLN A 229 -6.70 9.23 -1.93
N ASN A 230 -6.80 10.09 -0.94
CA ASN A 230 -5.73 10.99 -0.51
C ASN A 230 -4.68 10.16 0.26
N ARG A 231 -3.71 9.61 -0.48
CA ARG A 231 -2.71 8.65 0.02
C ARG A 231 -1.29 9.12 -0.33
N PRO A 232 -0.70 10.01 0.48
CA PRO A 232 0.67 10.46 0.27
C PRO A 232 1.66 9.33 0.58
N ARG A 233 2.72 9.23 -0.27
CA ARG A 233 3.74 8.18 -0.20
C ARG A 233 5.13 8.72 -0.53
N PHE A 234 6.12 8.21 0.18
CA PHE A 234 7.51 8.34 -0.21
C PHE A 234 7.84 7.29 -1.28
N ILE A 235 8.45 7.72 -2.37
CA ILE A 235 8.92 6.87 -3.45
C ILE A 235 10.40 7.15 -3.68
N MET A 236 11.19 6.09 -3.81
CA MET A 236 12.57 6.19 -4.26
C MET A 236 12.74 5.37 -5.54
N ILE A 237 13.14 6.04 -6.62
CA ILE A 237 13.52 5.42 -7.91
C ILE A 237 15.04 5.46 -7.98
N ALA A 238 15.69 4.34 -7.73
CA ALA A 238 17.15 4.27 -7.70
C ALA A 238 17.67 3.65 -9.00
N LEU A 239 18.34 4.45 -9.81
CA LEU A 239 18.94 4.06 -11.09
C LEU A 239 20.31 3.41 -10.85
N ARG A 240 20.58 2.22 -11.39
CA ARG A 240 21.94 1.67 -11.38
C ARG A 240 22.88 2.63 -12.10
N LYS A 241 24.09 2.84 -11.58
CA LYS A 241 25.03 3.86 -12.06
C LYS A 241 25.25 3.84 -13.59
N ASN A 242 25.41 2.67 -14.19
CA ASN A 242 25.59 2.57 -15.65
C ASN A 242 24.35 3.00 -16.43
N ILE A 243 23.14 2.73 -15.92
CA ILE A 243 21.87 3.20 -16.51
C ILE A 243 21.80 4.72 -16.44
N TYR A 244 22.12 5.31 -15.28
CA TYR A 244 22.24 6.77 -15.15
C TYR A 244 23.24 7.37 -16.15
N GLN A 245 24.41 6.73 -16.35
CA GLN A 245 25.41 7.19 -17.32
C GLN A 245 24.89 7.15 -18.77
N LEU A 246 24.12 6.11 -19.13
CA LEU A 246 23.47 6.03 -20.44
C LEU A 246 22.42 7.12 -20.60
N ILE A 247 21.57 7.35 -19.60
CA ILE A 247 20.60 8.45 -19.59
C ILE A 247 21.30 9.79 -19.76
N LYS A 248 22.38 10.04 -19.01
CA LYS A 248 23.17 11.28 -19.12
C LYS A 248 23.75 11.50 -20.52
N LYS A 249 24.16 10.41 -21.18
CA LYS A 249 24.73 10.48 -22.55
C LYS A 249 23.67 10.68 -23.64
N LYS A 250 22.51 10.03 -23.48
CA LYS A 250 21.52 9.91 -24.57
C LYS A 250 20.31 10.84 -24.40
N SER A 251 20.05 11.33 -23.16
CA SER A 251 18.93 12.21 -22.92
C SER A 251 19.21 13.64 -23.43
N ASN A 252 18.33 14.12 -24.28
CA ASN A 252 18.27 15.53 -24.68
C ASN A 252 17.40 16.38 -23.72
N ASN A 253 17.00 15.80 -22.58
CA ASN A 253 16.14 16.45 -21.61
C ASN A 253 16.96 17.04 -20.45
N PRO A 254 17.27 18.36 -20.48
CA PRO A 254 18.05 19.01 -19.43
C PRO A 254 17.35 18.96 -18.06
N TYR A 255 16.01 18.99 -18.03
CA TYR A 255 15.22 18.86 -16.81
C TYR A 255 15.48 17.56 -16.08
N LEU A 256 15.53 16.43 -16.79
CA LEU A 256 15.80 15.13 -16.18
C LEU A 256 17.21 15.08 -15.58
N LEU A 257 18.20 15.63 -16.30
CA LEU A 257 19.58 15.65 -15.83
C LEU A 257 19.75 16.53 -14.59
N GLU A 258 19.08 17.68 -14.56
CA GLU A 258 19.08 18.58 -13.39
C GLU A 258 18.41 17.94 -12.17
N LEU A 259 17.31 17.23 -12.37
CA LEU A 259 16.59 16.47 -11.35
C LEU A 259 17.46 15.38 -10.69
N LEU A 260 18.27 14.68 -11.50
CA LEU A 260 19.14 13.57 -11.04
C LEU A 260 20.49 14.04 -10.50
N LYS A 261 20.89 15.30 -10.74
CA LYS A 261 22.20 15.84 -10.36
C LYS A 261 22.49 15.72 -8.85
N PRO A 262 21.62 16.13 -7.91
CA PRO A 262 21.89 15.99 -6.47
C PRO A 262 22.13 14.54 -6.04
N SER A 263 21.39 13.61 -6.64
CA SER A 263 21.53 12.16 -6.38
C SER A 263 22.87 11.62 -6.88
N ALA A 264 23.33 12.08 -8.05
CA ALA A 264 24.62 11.70 -8.61
C ALA A 264 25.78 12.28 -7.78
N GLU A 265 25.66 13.49 -7.29
CA GLU A 265 26.62 14.14 -6.37
C GLU A 265 26.71 13.39 -5.03
N LEU A 266 25.56 13.00 -4.45
CA LEU A 266 25.51 12.15 -3.26
C LEU A 266 26.29 10.85 -3.48
N HIS A 267 26.01 10.12 -4.59
CA HIS A 267 26.73 8.91 -4.92
C HIS A 267 28.24 9.13 -5.06
N GLN A 268 28.66 10.23 -5.69
CA GLN A 268 30.08 10.54 -5.86
C GLN A 268 30.77 10.83 -4.52
N LYS A 269 30.15 11.60 -3.62
CA LYS A 269 30.67 11.87 -2.28
C LYS A 269 30.86 10.58 -1.50
N ILE A 270 29.84 9.71 -1.46
CA ILE A 270 29.91 8.42 -0.76
C ILE A 270 31.03 7.54 -1.37
N LYS A 271 31.17 7.52 -2.68
CA LYS A 271 32.23 6.77 -3.36
C LYS A 271 33.64 7.28 -2.97
N ASN A 272 33.79 8.58 -2.71
CA ASN A 272 35.02 9.20 -2.24
C ASN A 272 35.29 8.94 -0.75
N GLY A 273 34.43 8.22 -0.05
CA GLY A 273 34.57 7.92 1.39
C GLY A 273 34.03 9.05 2.29
N GLU A 274 33.31 10.02 1.75
CA GLU A 274 32.64 11.05 2.53
C GLU A 274 31.36 10.48 3.15
N ASP A 275 30.94 11.04 4.30
CA ASP A 275 29.63 10.79 4.92
C ASP A 275 28.73 12.03 4.75
N PRO A 276 27.91 12.09 3.69
CA PRO A 276 27.07 13.24 3.41
C PRO A 276 26.05 13.49 4.51
N LEU A 277 25.92 14.76 4.91
CA LEU A 277 24.95 15.18 5.92
C LEU A 277 23.55 15.34 5.31
N TYR A 278 22.55 15.26 6.19
CA TYR A 278 21.16 15.58 5.83
C TYR A 278 21.08 16.99 5.19
N GLY A 279 20.30 17.09 4.11
CA GLY A 279 20.20 18.31 3.29
C GLY A 279 21.06 18.28 2.01
N SER A 280 21.99 17.33 1.88
CA SER A 280 22.77 17.15 0.65
C SER A 280 22.00 16.43 -0.48
N LEU A 281 20.86 15.83 -0.17
CA LEU A 281 19.92 15.22 -1.13
C LEU A 281 18.53 15.81 -0.89
N PRO A 282 17.85 16.38 -1.89
CA PRO A 282 16.44 16.75 -1.79
C PRO A 282 15.53 15.53 -2.00
N TYR A 283 14.30 15.62 -1.52
CA TYR A 283 13.17 14.89 -2.11
C TYR A 283 12.20 15.91 -2.71
N TYR A 284 11.55 15.55 -3.81
CA TYR A 284 10.61 16.43 -4.51
C TYR A 284 9.18 16.09 -4.09
N ASP A 285 8.46 17.08 -3.59
CA ASP A 285 7.11 16.95 -3.03
C ASP A 285 6.06 17.46 -4.04
N ILE A 286 5.22 16.56 -4.56
CA ILE A 286 4.19 16.89 -5.57
C ILE A 286 3.19 17.96 -5.13
N GLU A 287 3.03 18.18 -3.82
CA GLU A 287 2.15 19.22 -3.28
C GLU A 287 2.84 20.60 -3.23
N LYS A 288 4.19 20.65 -3.25
CA LYS A 288 4.99 21.86 -3.06
C LYS A 288 5.83 22.25 -4.25
N ASP A 289 6.32 21.25 -4.99
CA ASP A 289 7.33 21.42 -6.04
C ASP A 289 6.71 21.15 -7.40
N ASP A 290 6.10 22.16 -8.04
CA ASP A 290 5.45 21.97 -9.35
C ASP A 290 6.45 21.66 -10.48
N SER A 291 7.64 22.28 -10.47
CA SER A 291 8.60 22.20 -11.59
C SER A 291 9.02 20.77 -11.94
N PRO A 292 9.44 19.91 -10.99
CA PRO A 292 9.82 18.53 -11.30
C PRO A 292 8.72 17.72 -11.98
N PHE A 293 7.45 17.98 -11.60
CA PHE A 293 6.28 17.22 -12.07
C PHE A 293 5.64 17.79 -13.36
N LYS A 294 6.21 18.86 -13.94
CA LYS A 294 5.84 19.36 -15.28
C LYS A 294 6.68 18.75 -16.40
N GLY A 295 7.80 18.13 -16.06
CA GLY A 295 8.65 17.43 -17.04
C GLY A 295 7.99 16.17 -17.60
N PRO A 296 8.36 15.73 -18.82
CA PRO A 296 7.64 14.69 -19.56
C PRO A 296 7.59 13.32 -18.87
N ILE A 297 8.49 13.04 -17.92
CA ILE A 297 8.55 11.77 -17.20
C ILE A 297 7.73 11.82 -15.90
N LEU A 298 7.99 12.82 -15.04
CA LEU A 298 7.30 12.89 -13.75
C LEU A 298 5.89 13.47 -13.82
N SER A 299 5.48 14.09 -14.95
CA SER A 299 4.10 14.51 -15.19
C SER A 299 3.10 13.34 -15.18
N LEU A 300 3.57 12.13 -15.47
CA LEU A 300 2.76 10.91 -15.31
C LEU A 300 2.23 10.71 -13.87
N LEU A 301 2.95 11.24 -12.87
CA LEU A 301 2.56 11.18 -11.46
C LEU A 301 1.56 12.27 -11.03
N SER A 302 1.24 13.22 -11.93
CA SER A 302 0.34 14.35 -11.68
C SER A 302 -0.82 14.46 -12.66
N SER A 303 -1.10 13.41 -13.43
CA SER A 303 -2.09 13.37 -14.53
C SER A 303 -3.52 13.74 -14.11
N HIS A 304 -3.87 13.58 -12.84
CA HIS A 304 -5.18 13.89 -12.26
C HIS A 304 -5.15 15.05 -11.24
N LYS A 305 -4.04 15.82 -11.18
CA LYS A 305 -3.97 17.00 -10.29
C LYS A 305 -4.98 18.05 -10.73
N GLY A 306 -5.92 18.40 -9.83
CA GLY A 306 -7.08 19.28 -10.11
C GLY A 306 -8.31 18.57 -10.72
N LYS A 307 -8.25 17.23 -10.85
CA LYS A 307 -9.36 16.37 -11.35
C LYS A 307 -9.41 15.09 -10.51
N GLU A 308 -9.29 15.24 -9.20
CA GLU A 308 -9.23 14.11 -8.27
C GLU A 308 -10.56 13.36 -8.26
N ILE A 309 -10.47 12.03 -8.23
CA ILE A 309 -11.64 11.14 -8.16
C ILE A 309 -12.21 11.13 -6.74
N SER A 310 -13.52 11.27 -6.65
CA SER A 310 -14.23 11.30 -5.37
C SER A 310 -14.59 9.90 -4.85
N VAL A 311 -14.95 9.83 -3.56
CA VAL A 311 -15.50 8.60 -2.98
C VAL A 311 -16.79 8.18 -3.68
N LYS A 312 -17.66 9.15 -4.04
CA LYS A 312 -18.91 8.88 -4.73
C LYS A 312 -18.65 8.19 -6.08
N ASP A 313 -17.69 8.68 -6.86
CA ASP A 313 -17.34 8.07 -8.15
C ASP A 313 -16.86 6.61 -7.96
N ALA A 314 -16.24 6.28 -6.82
CA ALA A 314 -15.69 4.96 -6.59
C ALA A 314 -16.73 3.92 -6.09
N ILE A 315 -17.76 4.33 -5.33
CA ILE A 315 -18.57 3.35 -4.57
C ILE A 315 -20.09 3.59 -4.60
N ASP A 316 -20.60 4.63 -5.28
CA ASP A 316 -22.03 4.95 -5.17
C ASP A 316 -22.95 3.88 -5.79
N ASP A 317 -22.52 3.25 -6.89
CA ASP A 317 -23.25 2.16 -7.55
C ASP A 317 -23.30 0.84 -6.74
N LEU A 318 -22.47 0.69 -5.70
CA LEU A 318 -22.54 -0.42 -4.74
C LEU A 318 -23.64 -0.23 -3.70
N ARG A 319 -24.22 0.94 -3.61
CA ARG A 319 -25.30 1.27 -2.67
C ARG A 319 -26.65 0.71 -3.11
N SER A 320 -26.92 0.69 -4.40
CA SER A 320 -28.15 0.21 -5.01
C SER A 320 -27.90 -0.17 -6.47
N GLU A 321 -28.59 -1.19 -6.95
CA GLU A 321 -28.53 -1.62 -8.36
C GLU A 321 -29.11 -0.56 -9.34
N GLU A 322 -29.94 0.36 -8.83
CA GLU A 322 -30.48 1.47 -9.62
C GLU A 322 -29.46 2.57 -9.92
N VAL A 323 -28.34 2.58 -9.22
CA VAL A 323 -27.27 3.57 -9.44
C VAL A 323 -26.32 3.04 -10.51
N ALA A 324 -26.16 3.79 -11.59
CA ALA A 324 -25.25 3.45 -12.67
C ALA A 324 -23.78 3.46 -12.23
N GLU A 325 -22.99 2.60 -12.85
CA GLU A 325 -21.54 2.59 -12.73
C GLU A 325 -20.95 3.92 -13.23
N SER A 326 -19.98 4.46 -12.51
CA SER A 326 -19.27 5.67 -12.92
C SER A 326 -18.18 5.39 -13.96
N ASP A 327 -17.75 6.45 -14.68
CA ASP A 327 -16.61 6.37 -15.60
C ASP A 327 -15.34 5.90 -14.90
N TYR A 328 -15.15 6.24 -13.63
CA TYR A 328 -14.02 5.75 -12.83
C TYR A 328 -14.07 4.24 -12.63
N VAL A 329 -15.23 3.68 -12.27
CA VAL A 329 -15.37 2.23 -12.05
C VAL A 329 -15.21 1.50 -13.38
N ALA A 330 -15.84 1.96 -14.45
CA ALA A 330 -15.64 1.43 -15.80
C ALA A 330 -14.15 1.47 -16.20
N HIS A 331 -13.46 2.59 -15.93
CA HIS A 331 -12.02 2.73 -16.20
C HIS A 331 -11.18 1.69 -15.46
N ILE A 332 -11.32 1.55 -14.14
CA ILE A 332 -10.50 0.59 -13.39
C ILE A 332 -10.82 -0.86 -13.76
N ASN A 333 -12.06 -1.20 -14.10
CA ASN A 333 -12.45 -2.54 -14.52
C ASN A 333 -11.83 -2.96 -15.87
N ASN A 334 -11.56 -2.00 -16.77
CA ASN A 334 -11.04 -2.26 -18.12
C ASN A 334 -9.55 -1.92 -18.29
N ARG A 335 -8.91 -1.26 -17.29
CA ARG A 335 -7.54 -0.71 -17.44
C ARG A 335 -6.45 -1.75 -17.30
N TYR A 336 -6.63 -2.72 -16.42
CA TYR A 336 -5.53 -3.60 -15.98
C TYR A 336 -5.46 -4.89 -16.79
N VAL A 337 -4.22 -5.39 -16.93
CA VAL A 337 -3.97 -6.68 -17.53
C VAL A 337 -4.54 -7.81 -16.67
N GLN A 338 -5.22 -8.75 -17.29
CA GLN A 338 -5.66 -9.99 -16.68
C GLN A 338 -4.85 -11.16 -17.25
N HIS A 339 -4.17 -11.92 -16.40
CA HIS A 339 -3.36 -13.05 -16.81
C HIS A 339 -4.19 -14.32 -16.99
N HIS A 340 -5.39 -14.34 -16.43
CA HIS A 340 -6.41 -15.38 -16.62
C HIS A 340 -7.78 -14.72 -16.56
N PRO A 341 -8.75 -15.20 -17.33
CA PRO A 341 -10.07 -14.61 -17.36
C PRO A 341 -10.72 -14.63 -15.97
N GLN A 342 -11.15 -13.49 -15.50
CA GLN A 342 -11.97 -13.34 -14.29
C GLN A 342 -13.23 -12.54 -14.62
N SER A 343 -14.36 -12.98 -14.09
CA SER A 343 -15.60 -12.24 -14.24
C SER A 343 -15.58 -10.95 -13.42
N ILE A 344 -16.03 -9.85 -14.02
CA ILE A 344 -16.35 -8.64 -13.30
C ILE A 344 -17.58 -8.94 -12.43
N ASP A 345 -17.39 -8.91 -11.12
CA ASP A 345 -18.45 -9.18 -10.15
C ASP A 345 -18.31 -8.26 -8.94
N LYS A 346 -19.07 -7.18 -8.96
CA LYS A 346 -19.07 -6.16 -7.89
C LYS A 346 -19.56 -6.69 -6.55
N GLN A 347 -20.26 -7.84 -6.51
CA GLN A 347 -20.74 -8.44 -5.28
C GLN A 347 -19.65 -9.24 -4.55
N LYS A 348 -18.59 -9.67 -5.23
CA LYS A 348 -17.45 -10.33 -4.58
C LYS A 348 -16.72 -9.36 -3.65
N ASN A 349 -16.49 -9.79 -2.41
CA ASN A 349 -15.98 -8.96 -1.31
C ASN A 349 -16.90 -7.80 -0.88
N HIS A 350 -18.17 -7.76 -1.33
CA HIS A 350 -19.16 -6.74 -0.95
C HIS A 350 -20.10 -7.23 0.16
N ILE A 351 -19.56 -7.88 1.19
CA ILE A 351 -20.33 -8.36 2.33
C ILE A 351 -20.54 -7.22 3.32
N LEU A 352 -21.79 -6.86 3.57
CA LEU A 352 -22.15 -5.82 4.52
C LEU A 352 -21.75 -6.21 5.95
N ARG A 353 -21.19 -5.26 6.70
CA ARG A 353 -20.80 -5.46 8.09
C ARG A 353 -21.97 -5.22 9.01
N ASN A 354 -22.20 -6.15 9.92
CA ASN A 354 -23.17 -5.97 11.01
C ASN A 354 -22.51 -5.18 12.15
N ASN A 355 -22.79 -3.89 12.24
CA ASN A 355 -22.33 -3.03 13.32
C ASN A 355 -23.39 -2.99 14.45
N SER A 356 -22.96 -2.96 15.71
CA SER A 356 -23.90 -2.80 16.84
C SER A 356 -24.67 -1.48 16.75
N ASN A 357 -25.88 -1.44 17.32
CA ASN A 357 -26.75 -0.26 17.28
C ASN A 357 -26.05 1.00 17.78
N LYS A 358 -25.28 0.91 18.86
CA LYS A 358 -24.45 2.02 19.37
C LYS A 358 -23.42 2.52 18.34
N ILE A 359 -22.81 1.63 17.55
CA ILE A 359 -21.86 2.01 16.49
C ILE A 359 -22.62 2.64 15.32
N ARG A 360 -23.79 2.09 14.94
CA ARG A 360 -24.64 2.65 13.89
C ARG A 360 -25.12 4.06 14.26
N ALA A 361 -25.57 4.28 15.49
CA ALA A 361 -25.95 5.61 15.99
C ALA A 361 -24.78 6.61 15.91
N ARG A 362 -23.56 6.16 16.26
CA ARG A 362 -22.35 7.00 16.13
C ARG A 362 -22.01 7.30 14.67
N PHE A 363 -22.16 6.33 13.77
CA PHE A 363 -21.94 6.55 12.33
C PHE A 363 -22.94 7.54 11.77
N ARG A 364 -24.22 7.46 12.18
CA ARG A 364 -25.21 8.48 11.82
C ARG A 364 -24.78 9.87 12.31
N LEU A 365 -24.30 10.00 13.52
CA LEU A 365 -23.78 11.25 14.03
C LEU A 365 -22.60 11.78 13.20
N TYR A 366 -21.67 10.91 12.76
CA TYR A 366 -20.58 11.34 11.87
C TYR A 366 -21.07 11.81 10.50
N GLN A 367 -22.16 11.23 9.97
CA GLN A 367 -22.79 11.72 8.75
C GLN A 367 -23.41 13.11 8.97
N ILE A 368 -24.14 13.32 10.07
CA ILE A 368 -24.69 14.64 10.46
C ILE A 368 -23.56 15.68 10.59
N MET A 369 -22.45 15.33 11.24
CA MET A 369 -21.32 16.23 11.42
C MET A 369 -20.74 16.76 10.09
N LYS A 370 -20.98 16.09 8.96
CA LYS A 370 -20.56 16.57 7.63
C LYS A 370 -21.37 17.76 7.13
N SER A 371 -22.63 17.88 7.53
CA SER A 371 -23.51 19.01 7.17
C SER A 371 -23.41 20.19 8.15
N LEU A 372 -22.79 19.97 9.32
CA LEU A 372 -22.63 21.01 10.33
C LEU A 372 -21.40 21.91 10.08
N PRO A 373 -21.39 23.15 10.60
CA PRO A 373 -20.22 24.01 10.63
C PRO A 373 -19.00 23.31 11.25
N LYS A 374 -17.80 23.58 10.72
CA LYS A 374 -16.54 22.96 11.20
C LYS A 374 -16.30 23.13 12.71
N SER A 375 -16.72 24.26 13.30
CA SER A 375 -16.62 24.55 14.73
C SER A 375 -17.47 23.57 15.54
N GLU A 376 -18.73 23.35 15.13
CA GLU A 376 -19.67 22.45 15.79
C GLU A 376 -19.19 20.99 15.68
N SER A 377 -18.78 20.56 14.50
CA SER A 377 -18.21 19.23 14.27
C SER A 377 -16.97 18.96 15.13
N LYS A 378 -16.10 19.95 15.34
CA LYS A 378 -14.95 19.86 16.25
C LYS A 378 -15.38 19.70 17.71
N THR A 379 -16.40 20.46 18.14
CA THR A 379 -16.95 20.37 19.49
C THR A 379 -17.52 18.98 19.77
N ILE A 380 -18.34 18.45 18.85
CA ILE A 380 -18.87 17.07 18.95
C ILE A 380 -17.73 16.05 18.99
N SER A 381 -16.74 16.19 18.09
CA SER A 381 -15.60 15.28 18.04
C SER A 381 -14.81 15.27 19.35
N LYS A 382 -14.62 16.43 20.00
CA LYS A 382 -13.99 16.54 21.30
C LYS A 382 -14.81 15.84 22.39
N HIS A 383 -16.12 16.10 22.42
CA HIS A 383 -17.05 15.47 23.36
C HIS A 383 -17.00 13.93 23.28
N LEU A 384 -17.08 13.36 22.09
CA LEU A 384 -17.00 11.91 21.87
C LEU A 384 -15.68 11.29 22.36
N LYS A 385 -14.56 12.03 22.26
CA LYS A 385 -13.22 11.55 22.64
C LYS A 385 -12.93 11.71 24.13
N THR A 386 -13.55 12.66 24.79
CA THR A 386 -13.40 12.93 26.23
C THR A 386 -14.43 12.21 27.10
N GLN A 387 -15.09 11.19 26.57
CA GLN A 387 -16.12 10.40 27.29
C GLN A 387 -17.29 11.26 27.80
N GLY A 388 -17.66 12.31 27.08
CA GLY A 388 -18.74 13.21 27.48
C GLY A 388 -18.36 14.25 28.54
N LEU A 389 -17.10 14.30 28.97
CA LEU A 389 -16.62 15.27 29.99
C LEU A 389 -16.54 16.72 29.46
N SER A 390 -16.50 16.92 28.15
CA SER A 390 -16.59 18.26 27.58
C SER A 390 -18.04 18.66 27.34
N GLU A 391 -18.47 19.80 27.85
CA GLU A 391 -19.80 20.31 27.64
C GLU A 391 -20.08 20.61 26.16
N LEU A 392 -21.28 20.22 25.72
CA LEU A 392 -21.82 20.59 24.41
C LEU A 392 -22.62 21.87 24.56
N ARG A 393 -22.42 22.80 23.64
CA ARG A 393 -23.24 24.02 23.58
C ARG A 393 -24.67 23.65 23.21
N SER A 394 -25.63 24.35 23.76
CA SER A 394 -27.05 24.17 23.41
C SER A 394 -27.32 24.37 21.92
N THR A 395 -26.60 25.29 21.25
CA THR A 395 -26.63 25.49 19.81
C THR A 395 -26.22 24.24 19.04
N THR A 396 -25.14 23.58 19.44
CA THR A 396 -24.65 22.34 18.82
C THR A 396 -25.68 21.21 18.92
N VAL A 397 -26.29 21.03 20.08
CA VAL A 397 -27.32 20.01 20.29
C VAL A 397 -28.57 20.31 19.48
N ASN A 398 -28.96 21.58 19.41
CA ASN A 398 -30.10 22.04 18.61
C ASN A 398 -29.85 21.84 17.10
N ASP A 399 -28.63 22.07 16.60
CA ASP A 399 -28.32 21.83 15.19
C ASP A 399 -28.36 20.33 14.86
N VAL A 400 -27.89 19.47 15.75
CA VAL A 400 -28.01 18.01 15.58
C VAL A 400 -29.47 17.56 15.58
N SER A 401 -30.36 18.18 16.40
CA SER A 401 -31.78 17.80 16.50
C SER A 401 -32.60 18.08 15.24
N LYS A 402 -32.09 18.90 14.32
CA LYS A 402 -32.70 19.14 12.99
C LYS A 402 -32.57 17.93 12.04
N HIS A 403 -31.77 16.94 12.41
CA HIS A 403 -31.52 15.73 11.62
C HIS A 403 -32.14 14.51 12.31
N TRP A 404 -32.61 13.55 11.51
CA TRP A 404 -32.99 12.26 12.07
C TRP A 404 -31.79 11.54 12.70
N MET A 405 -32.02 10.78 13.76
CA MET A 405 -30.99 10.02 14.45
C MET A 405 -31.40 8.56 14.65
N LEU A 406 -30.46 7.74 15.03
CA LEU A 406 -30.70 6.43 15.63
C LEU A 406 -30.55 6.53 17.15
N ASP A 407 -31.49 5.92 17.90
CA ASP A 407 -31.30 5.67 19.32
C ASP A 407 -30.29 4.52 19.55
N LEU A 408 -30.03 4.21 20.79
CA LEU A 408 -29.08 3.16 21.16
C LEU A 408 -29.60 1.73 20.93
N ASP A 409 -30.90 1.59 20.69
CA ASP A 409 -31.55 0.34 20.30
C ASP A 409 -31.62 0.18 18.77
N GLY A 410 -31.16 1.20 18.02
CA GLY A 410 -31.13 1.21 16.56
C GLY A 410 -32.42 1.65 15.91
N ARG A 411 -33.35 2.24 16.67
CA ARG A 411 -34.61 2.77 16.15
C ARG A 411 -34.40 4.18 15.60
N LYS A 412 -35.04 4.48 14.46
CA LYS A 412 -35.01 5.80 13.87
C LYS A 412 -35.90 6.77 14.64
N ILE A 413 -35.34 7.93 14.98
CA ILE A 413 -36.06 9.10 15.50
C ILE A 413 -36.04 10.16 14.41
N ALA A 414 -37.17 10.40 13.76
CA ALA A 414 -37.26 11.32 12.61
C ALA A 414 -36.96 12.77 13.02
N THR A 415 -37.53 13.21 14.13
CA THR A 415 -37.39 14.56 14.71
C THR A 415 -37.04 14.45 16.20
N PRO A 416 -35.76 14.20 16.54
CA PRO A 416 -35.39 14.05 17.94
C PRO A 416 -35.50 15.38 18.70
N SER A 417 -36.02 15.36 19.91
CA SER A 417 -35.97 16.52 20.81
C SER A 417 -34.53 16.80 21.26
N VAL A 418 -34.26 18.04 21.66
CA VAL A 418 -32.93 18.45 22.18
C VAL A 418 -32.50 17.56 23.33
N GLN A 419 -33.44 17.17 24.21
CA GLN A 419 -33.18 16.27 25.35
C GLN A 419 -32.80 14.86 24.87
N GLN A 420 -33.48 14.31 23.86
CA GLN A 420 -33.15 13.00 23.29
C GLN A 420 -31.75 13.02 22.65
N VAL A 421 -31.43 14.08 21.88
CA VAL A 421 -30.09 14.26 21.30
C VAL A 421 -29.02 14.30 22.39
N SER A 422 -29.21 15.09 23.44
CA SER A 422 -28.27 15.18 24.58
C SER A 422 -28.02 13.82 25.23
N ASN A 423 -29.09 13.06 25.49
CA ASN A 423 -29.00 11.73 26.07
C ASN A 423 -28.27 10.72 25.17
N ILE A 424 -28.47 10.78 23.85
CA ILE A 424 -27.77 9.90 22.89
C ILE A 424 -26.29 10.28 22.84
N LEU A 425 -25.97 11.57 22.68
CA LEU A 425 -24.59 12.05 22.55
C LEU A 425 -23.73 11.69 23.78
N SER A 426 -24.28 11.79 24.99
CA SER A 426 -23.57 11.45 26.23
C SER A 426 -23.11 9.99 26.28
N GLN A 427 -23.73 9.09 25.50
CA GLN A 427 -23.43 7.66 25.48
C GLN A 427 -22.60 7.21 24.27
N LEU A 428 -22.38 8.08 23.26
CA LEU A 428 -21.68 7.73 22.01
C LEU A 428 -20.14 7.89 22.07
N TYR A 429 -19.55 7.96 23.25
CA TYR A 429 -18.08 8.13 23.37
C TYR A 429 -17.28 7.03 22.66
N THR A 430 -16.06 7.37 22.24
CA THR A 430 -15.15 6.46 21.56
C THR A 430 -13.67 6.77 21.86
N LYS A 431 -12.87 5.71 21.98
CA LYS A 431 -11.40 5.82 22.06
C LYS A 431 -10.75 5.97 20.68
N LYS A 432 -11.50 5.79 19.58
CA LYS A 432 -10.99 5.86 18.21
C LYS A 432 -10.80 7.31 17.76
N GLN A 433 -9.56 7.72 17.54
CA GLN A 433 -9.21 9.10 17.20
C GLN A 433 -9.51 9.49 15.75
N THR A 434 -9.53 8.51 14.84
CA THR A 434 -9.61 8.70 13.37
C THR A 434 -10.99 8.43 12.79
N GLN A 435 -11.92 7.87 13.58
CA GLN A 435 -13.24 7.46 13.10
C GLN A 435 -14.06 8.65 12.56
N ARG A 436 -14.63 8.49 11.36
CA ARG A 436 -15.39 9.54 10.66
C ARG A 436 -16.28 8.96 9.55
N ALA A 437 -17.27 9.74 9.10
CA ALA A 437 -17.93 9.49 7.81
C ALA A 437 -17.06 9.99 6.65
N LEU A 438 -17.09 9.30 5.51
CA LEU A 438 -16.46 9.78 4.29
C LEU A 438 -17.20 11.01 3.73
N SER A 439 -16.51 11.77 2.89
CA SER A 439 -17.11 12.87 2.10
C SER A 439 -17.39 12.34 0.69
N PRO A 440 -18.62 12.50 0.16
CA PRO A 440 -18.94 11.96 -1.17
C PRO A 440 -18.09 12.60 -2.29
N ASN A 441 -17.85 13.90 -2.21
CA ASN A 441 -17.24 14.71 -3.28
C ASN A 441 -15.72 14.93 -3.11
N GLU A 442 -15.07 14.16 -2.23
CA GLU A 442 -13.63 14.24 -1.98
C GLU A 442 -13.01 12.86 -2.06
N PRO A 443 -11.70 12.74 -2.37
CA PRO A 443 -10.97 11.50 -2.19
C PRO A 443 -11.01 11.02 -0.74
N ALA A 444 -11.11 9.71 -0.52
CA ALA A 444 -11.10 9.13 0.82
C ALA A 444 -9.76 9.40 1.55
N PRO A 445 -9.75 9.50 2.88
CA PRO A 445 -8.51 9.61 3.65
C PRO A 445 -7.67 8.32 3.57
N ALA A 446 -6.37 8.43 3.81
CA ALA A 446 -5.43 7.30 3.70
C ALA A 446 -5.63 6.19 4.75
N ALA A 447 -6.25 6.47 5.88
CA ALA A 447 -6.37 5.55 7.02
C ALA A 447 -7.58 4.61 6.88
N LEU A 448 -7.52 3.65 5.95
CA LEU A 448 -8.59 2.66 5.73
C LEU A 448 -8.17 1.21 6.05
N SER A 449 -7.07 0.99 6.76
CA SER A 449 -6.62 -0.37 7.14
C SER A 449 -7.42 -0.99 8.28
N ILE A 450 -8.16 -0.17 9.02
CA ILE A 450 -9.04 -0.62 10.11
C ILE A 450 -10.49 -0.43 9.66
N PRO A 451 -11.31 -1.50 9.62
CA PRO A 451 -12.68 -1.43 9.10
C PRO A 451 -13.51 -0.29 9.69
N ASP A 452 -13.45 -0.11 11.01
CA ASP A 452 -14.31 0.82 11.72
C ASP A 452 -13.79 2.28 11.74
N ASP A 453 -12.71 2.62 11.05
CA ASP A 453 -12.20 4.01 11.02
C ASP A 453 -12.98 4.90 10.06
N ALA A 454 -13.67 4.31 9.08
CA ALA A 454 -14.52 5.03 8.16
C ALA A 454 -15.90 4.38 8.04
N CYS A 455 -16.95 5.19 8.01
CA CYS A 455 -18.29 4.75 7.66
C CYS A 455 -18.74 5.39 6.35
N HIS A 456 -19.75 4.77 5.73
CA HIS A 456 -20.32 5.23 4.48
C HIS A 456 -20.85 6.66 4.60
N TYR A 457 -20.77 7.43 3.53
CA TYR A 457 -21.19 8.84 3.53
C TYR A 457 -22.70 9.03 3.39
N HIS A 458 -23.41 8.07 2.76
CA HIS A 458 -24.82 8.22 2.43
C HIS A 458 -25.71 8.10 3.67
N GLU A 459 -26.74 8.95 3.73
CA GLU A 459 -27.58 9.14 4.92
C GLU A 459 -28.78 8.18 5.01
N SER A 460 -29.02 7.28 4.04
CA SER A 460 -30.10 6.29 4.13
C SER A 460 -29.90 5.34 5.31
N GLU A 461 -31.00 4.79 5.83
CA GLU A 461 -31.01 3.98 7.08
C GLU A 461 -30.12 2.72 7.04
N SER A 462 -29.84 2.19 5.86
CA SER A 462 -28.95 1.03 5.68
C SER A 462 -27.46 1.40 5.64
N MET A 463 -27.11 2.69 5.54
CA MET A 463 -25.74 3.15 5.30
C MET A 463 -24.99 3.63 6.56
N GLN A 464 -25.55 3.42 7.77
CA GLN A 464 -24.82 3.61 9.03
C GLN A 464 -23.94 2.38 9.31
N ARG A 465 -22.98 2.12 8.43
CA ARG A 465 -22.11 0.95 8.45
C ARG A 465 -20.68 1.29 8.04
N THR A 466 -19.76 0.43 8.42
CA THR A 466 -18.41 0.41 7.83
C THR A 466 -18.47 0.11 6.35
N LEU A 467 -17.47 0.57 5.62
CA LEU A 467 -17.28 0.19 4.22
C LEU A 467 -17.08 -1.33 4.10
N THR A 468 -17.51 -1.90 3.00
CA THR A 468 -17.17 -3.28 2.64
C THR A 468 -15.72 -3.36 2.12
N VAL A 469 -15.20 -4.57 1.99
CA VAL A 469 -13.86 -4.78 1.40
C VAL A 469 -13.84 -4.30 -0.07
N ARG A 470 -14.93 -4.56 -0.84
CA ARG A 470 -15.05 -4.09 -2.24
C ARG A 470 -15.06 -2.57 -2.34
N GLU A 471 -15.81 -1.88 -1.49
CA GLU A 471 -15.80 -0.41 -1.45
C GLU A 471 -14.40 0.15 -1.18
N MET A 472 -13.67 -0.45 -0.24
CA MET A 472 -12.29 -0.04 0.04
C MET A 472 -11.33 -0.40 -1.09
N ALA A 473 -11.52 -1.53 -1.75
CA ALA A 473 -10.72 -1.95 -2.89
C ALA A 473 -10.87 -0.97 -4.07
N ARG A 474 -12.11 -0.58 -4.41
CA ARG A 474 -12.38 0.43 -5.46
C ARG A 474 -11.79 1.80 -5.12
N ILE A 475 -11.89 2.26 -3.87
CA ILE A 475 -11.26 3.50 -3.40
C ILE A 475 -9.74 3.47 -3.64
N GLN A 476 -9.12 2.31 -3.57
CA GLN A 476 -7.71 2.10 -3.89
C GLN A 476 -7.46 1.63 -5.33
N SER A 477 -8.41 1.83 -6.23
CA SER A 477 -8.33 1.51 -7.66
C SER A 477 -8.15 0.03 -8.03
N PHE A 478 -8.52 -0.91 -7.16
CA PHE A 478 -8.62 -2.32 -7.55
C PHE A 478 -9.89 -2.54 -8.37
N PRO A 479 -9.83 -3.29 -9.49
CA PRO A 479 -10.99 -3.61 -10.30
C PRO A 479 -11.90 -4.66 -9.63
N ASP A 480 -13.14 -4.78 -10.09
CA ASP A 480 -14.12 -5.69 -9.49
C ASP A 480 -13.82 -7.17 -9.71
N TRP A 481 -13.09 -7.49 -10.76
CA TRP A 481 -12.64 -8.84 -10.99
C TRP A 481 -11.50 -9.26 -10.03
N TYR A 482 -10.79 -8.31 -9.39
CA TYR A 482 -9.73 -8.61 -8.43
C TYR A 482 -10.33 -9.09 -7.11
N GLN A 483 -10.11 -10.35 -6.75
CA GLN A 483 -10.66 -10.96 -5.54
C GLN A 483 -9.68 -10.89 -4.38
N ILE A 484 -10.17 -10.45 -3.24
CA ILE A 484 -9.39 -10.44 -1.99
C ILE A 484 -9.73 -11.70 -1.23
N LYS A 485 -8.76 -12.57 -1.07
CA LYS A 485 -8.88 -13.89 -0.42
C LYS A 485 -8.58 -13.81 1.08
N SER A 486 -8.69 -14.95 1.75
CA SER A 486 -8.50 -15.11 3.18
C SER A 486 -9.66 -14.55 4.02
N LYS A 487 -9.52 -14.49 5.34
CA LYS A 487 -10.60 -14.01 6.22
C LYS A 487 -10.81 -12.50 6.15
N VAL A 488 -12.05 -12.08 6.38
CA VAL A 488 -12.46 -10.67 6.24
C VAL A 488 -11.80 -9.79 7.30
N THR A 489 -11.79 -10.23 8.57
CA THR A 489 -11.23 -9.47 9.71
C THR A 489 -10.55 -10.39 10.71
N THR A 490 -9.74 -9.78 11.58
CA THR A 490 -9.15 -10.44 12.74
C THR A 490 -9.33 -9.59 13.99
N GLY A 491 -9.26 -10.23 15.17
CA GLY A 491 -9.41 -9.56 16.46
C GLY A 491 -8.31 -9.96 17.45
N GLY A 492 -8.26 -9.23 18.58
CA GLY A 492 -7.38 -9.54 19.69
C GLY A 492 -5.89 -9.57 19.34
N GLN A 493 -5.17 -10.53 19.89
CA GLN A 493 -3.72 -10.66 19.71
C GLN A 493 -3.32 -11.08 18.29
N MET A 494 -4.21 -11.75 17.53
CA MET A 494 -3.96 -12.20 16.18
C MET A 494 -3.66 -11.05 15.20
N ARG A 495 -4.10 -9.83 15.50
CA ARG A 495 -3.79 -8.62 14.71
C ARG A 495 -2.30 -8.32 14.53
N LYS A 496 -1.44 -8.91 15.37
CA LYS A 496 0.01 -8.67 15.31
C LYS A 496 0.68 -9.36 14.12
N PHE A 497 0.10 -10.42 13.61
CA PHE A 497 0.69 -11.24 12.53
C PHE A 497 -0.28 -11.64 11.41
N GLU A 498 -1.59 -11.54 11.63
CA GLU A 498 -2.57 -11.80 10.59
C GLU A 498 -2.86 -10.57 9.73
N VAL A 499 -3.03 -10.81 8.43
CA VAL A 499 -3.28 -9.78 7.41
C VAL A 499 -4.60 -10.09 6.70
N PRO A 500 -5.78 -9.88 7.37
CA PRO A 500 -7.09 -10.13 6.79
C PRO A 500 -7.39 -9.14 5.65
N GLN A 501 -8.48 -9.38 4.89
CA GLN A 501 -8.86 -8.64 3.69
C GLN A 501 -8.79 -7.10 3.86
N TYR A 502 -9.34 -6.56 4.94
CA TYR A 502 -9.27 -5.11 5.20
C TYR A 502 -7.84 -4.61 5.37
N THR A 503 -7.00 -5.38 6.05
CA THR A 503 -5.60 -5.02 6.26
C THR A 503 -4.81 -5.13 4.96
N GLN A 504 -5.09 -6.15 4.14
CA GLN A 504 -4.47 -6.31 2.82
C GLN A 504 -4.70 -5.07 1.96
N ILE A 505 -5.96 -4.65 1.79
CA ILE A 505 -6.32 -3.46 1.01
C ILE A 505 -5.73 -2.19 1.64
N GLY A 506 -5.83 -2.02 2.96
CA GLY A 506 -5.29 -0.83 3.64
C GLY A 506 -3.78 -0.66 3.48
N ASN A 507 -3.03 -1.76 3.40
CA ASN A 507 -1.59 -1.77 3.21
C ASN A 507 -1.16 -1.68 1.74
N ALA A 508 -2.03 -2.03 0.79
CA ALA A 508 -1.68 -2.11 -0.62
C ALA A 508 -1.18 -0.79 -1.20
N VAL A 509 -0.30 -0.89 -2.17
CA VAL A 509 -0.03 0.19 -3.12
C VAL A 509 -1.19 0.20 -4.12
N PRO A 510 -1.88 1.33 -4.35
CA PRO A 510 -2.95 1.39 -5.32
C PRO A 510 -2.47 1.01 -6.72
N PRO A 511 -3.19 0.15 -7.46
CA PRO A 511 -2.78 -0.26 -8.81
C PRO A 511 -2.55 0.90 -9.78
N LEU A 512 -3.36 1.97 -9.77
CA LEU A 512 -3.11 3.17 -10.60
C LEU A 512 -1.79 3.87 -10.24
N LEU A 513 -1.41 3.86 -8.95
CA LEU A 513 -0.10 4.37 -8.54
C LEU A 513 1.03 3.47 -9.05
N GLY A 514 0.85 2.15 -8.95
CA GLY A 514 1.78 1.17 -9.50
C GLY A 514 1.98 1.33 -11.01
N LEU A 515 0.88 1.55 -11.74
CA LEU A 515 0.90 1.82 -13.19
C LEU A 515 1.69 3.08 -13.53
N ALA A 516 1.39 4.20 -12.87
CA ALA A 516 2.10 5.47 -13.13
C ALA A 516 3.59 5.37 -12.79
N LEU A 517 3.97 4.69 -11.71
CA LEU A 517 5.37 4.42 -11.37
C LEU A 517 6.04 3.49 -12.38
N GLY A 518 5.33 2.48 -12.87
CA GLY A 518 5.79 1.60 -13.95
C GLY A 518 6.09 2.37 -15.23
N GLU A 519 5.18 3.24 -15.65
CA GLU A 519 5.40 4.08 -16.83
C GLU A 519 6.61 5.02 -16.68
N VAL A 520 6.82 5.60 -15.50
CA VAL A 520 8.04 6.38 -15.20
C VAL A 520 9.30 5.52 -15.32
N CYS A 521 9.31 4.33 -14.72
CA CYS A 521 10.46 3.42 -14.81
C CYS A 521 10.73 2.97 -16.26
N LYS A 522 9.67 2.65 -17.00
CA LYS A 522 9.73 2.27 -18.41
C LYS A 522 10.32 3.40 -19.29
N ALA A 523 9.89 4.64 -19.07
CA ALA A 523 10.43 5.79 -19.78
C ALA A 523 11.93 5.98 -19.49
N LEU A 524 12.37 5.83 -18.22
CA LEU A 524 13.77 5.94 -17.83
C LEU A 524 14.65 4.84 -18.47
N ILE A 525 14.15 3.60 -18.50
CA ILE A 525 14.85 2.48 -19.16
C ILE A 525 14.90 2.72 -20.69
N GLY A 526 13.78 3.16 -21.28
CA GLY A 526 13.69 3.45 -22.70
C GLY A 526 14.72 4.47 -23.17
N ILE A 527 14.92 5.56 -22.42
CA ILE A 527 15.97 6.55 -22.72
C ILE A 527 17.37 5.91 -22.68
N ALA A 528 17.63 5.04 -21.69
CA ALA A 528 18.94 4.38 -21.58
C ALA A 528 19.22 3.39 -22.73
N GLU A 529 18.18 2.79 -23.31
CA GLU A 529 18.25 1.73 -24.32
C GLU A 529 18.06 2.23 -25.77
N GLN A 530 17.71 3.50 -25.97
CA GLN A 530 17.66 4.09 -27.32
C GLN A 530 18.97 3.80 -28.08
N GLU A 531 18.87 3.38 -29.32
CA GLU A 531 20.03 3.27 -30.20
C GLU A 531 20.63 4.67 -30.46
N SER A 532 21.95 4.76 -30.49
CA SER A 532 22.71 6.04 -30.65
C SER A 532 22.59 6.57 -32.04
#